data_a51e2ff73a41b5fa2e39dc1a9c86c33e
#
_entry.id   a51e2ff73a41b5fa2e39dc1a9c86c33e
#
_cell.length_a   1.000
_cell.length_b   1.000
_cell.length_c   1.000
_cell.angle_alpha   90.00
_cell.angle_beta   90.00
_cell.angle_gamma   90.00
#
_symmetry.space_group_name_H-M   'P 1'
#
loop_
_entity.id
_entity.type
_entity.pdbx_description
1 polymer ?
#
loop_
_entity_poly.entity_id
_entity_poly.type
_entity_poly.pdbx_seq_one_letter_code
_entity_poly.pdbx_strand_id
1 'polypeptide(L)'
;IRDVAVTGVQTCALPIFVHVLRRAQAARLGRVAVATDSAEIAAAVTAQGGEAVMTRSDHPSGSDRIFEALDKLDGNRGINTIINVQGDLPTIAPDDIRAVLQPFSEPAVEIATLAAEIRIPEEHGNPNVVKVVGSPLSKDTLRALYFTRSTAPYGEGPRYHHIGLYAYRRAALTRFVALPPSPLEQREKLEQLRALEAGMRIDVRIVDSVPLGVDTPHDLDAARRTLAKQA
;
A
#
# COMPACT_ATOMS: atom_id res chain seq x y z
N ILE A 1 12.75 4.56 -3.37
CA ILE A 1 12.08 3.40 -3.97
C ILE A 1 12.69 3.22 -5.34
N ARG A 2 13.47 2.18 -5.53
CA ARG A 2 13.98 1.82 -6.87
C ARG A 2 12.85 1.10 -7.57
N ASP A 3 12.39 1.66 -8.70
CA ASP A 3 11.60 0.93 -9.66
C ASP A 3 12.37 -0.34 -10.02
N VAL A 4 11.83 -1.50 -9.66
CA VAL A 4 12.35 -2.75 -10.15
C VAL A 4 11.87 -2.84 -11.60
N ALA A 5 12.68 -2.33 -12.51
CA ALA A 5 12.55 -2.64 -13.92
C ALA A 5 12.81 -4.13 -14.08
N VAL A 6 11.75 -4.92 -14.14
CA VAL A 6 11.84 -6.32 -14.54
C VAL A 6 12.03 -6.33 -16.04
N THR A 7 13.29 -6.18 -16.47
CA THR A 7 13.69 -6.43 -17.84
C THR A 7 13.71 -7.94 -18.08
N GLY A 8 12.84 -8.40 -18.97
CA GLY A 8 13.05 -9.59 -19.76
C GLY A 8 13.03 -10.94 -19.05
N VAL A 9 11.83 -11.51 -18.81
CA VAL A 9 11.61 -12.94 -19.05
C VAL A 9 10.20 -13.10 -19.60
N GLN A 10 10.11 -13.29 -20.90
CA GLN A 10 8.96 -13.91 -21.54
C GLN A 10 8.93 -15.38 -21.13
N THR A 11 8.11 -15.70 -20.16
CA THR A 11 7.55 -17.04 -19.98
C THR A 11 6.22 -16.91 -19.26
N CYS A 12 5.20 -17.52 -19.77
CA CYS A 12 3.83 -17.83 -19.28
C CYS A 12 3.27 -17.28 -17.95
N ALA A 13 3.93 -16.39 -17.25
CA ALA A 13 3.45 -15.74 -16.04
C ALA A 13 3.13 -14.28 -16.34
N LEU A 14 1.91 -13.85 -15.98
CA LEU A 14 1.51 -12.46 -16.05
C LEU A 14 2.52 -11.60 -15.25
N PRO A 15 2.81 -10.37 -15.70
CA PRO A 15 3.59 -9.42 -14.91
C PRO A 15 2.95 -9.19 -13.53
N ILE A 16 3.77 -8.94 -12.51
CA ILE A 16 3.33 -8.81 -11.11
C ILE A 16 2.18 -7.81 -10.96
N PHE A 17 2.29 -6.65 -11.57
CA PHE A 17 1.27 -5.60 -11.48
C PHE A 17 -0.08 -6.01 -12.10
N VAL A 18 -0.11 -6.98 -13.05
CA VAL A 18 -1.38 -7.53 -13.55
C VAL A 18 -2.06 -8.39 -12.49
N HIS A 19 -1.30 -9.11 -11.67
CA HIS A 19 -1.88 -9.81 -10.52
C HIS A 19 -2.46 -8.83 -9.51
N VAL A 20 -1.74 -7.76 -9.17
CA VAL A 20 -2.25 -6.69 -8.29
C VAL A 20 -3.52 -6.08 -8.85
N LEU A 21 -3.54 -5.73 -10.16
CA LEU A 21 -4.73 -5.23 -10.85
C LEU A 21 -5.93 -6.17 -10.69
N ARG A 22 -5.74 -7.45 -10.96
CA ARG A 22 -6.81 -8.46 -10.82
C ARG A 22 -7.31 -8.59 -9.39
N ARG A 23 -6.43 -8.52 -8.39
CA ARG A 23 -6.80 -8.52 -6.96
C ARG A 23 -7.62 -7.29 -6.61
N ALA A 24 -7.20 -6.11 -7.06
CA ALA A 24 -7.93 -4.86 -6.86
C ALA A 24 -9.32 -4.90 -7.54
N GLN A 25 -9.41 -5.42 -8.76
CA GLN A 25 -10.69 -5.62 -9.46
C GLN A 25 -11.60 -6.62 -8.73
N ALA A 26 -11.02 -7.71 -8.20
CA ALA A 26 -11.78 -8.71 -7.44
C ALA A 26 -12.30 -8.17 -6.09
N ALA A 27 -11.73 -7.10 -5.55
CA ALA A 27 -12.28 -6.41 -4.37
C ALA A 27 -13.61 -5.72 -4.66
N ARG A 28 -13.94 -5.38 -5.92
CA ARG A 28 -15.22 -4.78 -6.38
C ARG A 28 -15.60 -3.51 -5.64
N LEU A 29 -14.64 -2.65 -5.35
CA LEU A 29 -14.85 -1.40 -4.60
C LEU A 29 -15.11 -0.18 -5.50
N GLY A 30 -14.86 -0.30 -6.79
CA GLY A 30 -15.05 0.79 -7.75
C GLY A 30 -14.09 0.69 -8.95
N ARG A 31 -13.83 1.84 -9.57
CA ARG A 31 -12.89 1.95 -10.71
C ARG A 31 -11.48 1.59 -10.24
N VAL A 32 -10.78 0.80 -11.05
CA VAL A 32 -9.39 0.39 -10.81
C VAL A 32 -8.54 0.83 -11.98
N ALA A 33 -7.47 1.58 -11.71
CA ALA A 33 -6.52 2.02 -12.73
C ALA A 33 -5.08 1.82 -12.22
N VAL A 34 -4.16 1.54 -13.13
CA VAL A 34 -2.73 1.43 -12.84
C VAL A 34 -2.05 2.74 -13.23
N ALA A 35 -1.51 3.47 -12.25
CA ALA A 35 -0.73 4.67 -12.47
C ALA A 35 0.73 4.30 -12.72
N THR A 36 1.29 4.66 -13.87
CA THR A 36 2.65 4.28 -14.26
C THR A 36 3.29 5.32 -15.17
N ASP A 37 4.62 5.42 -15.14
CA ASP A 37 5.44 6.18 -16.10
C ASP A 37 6.04 5.29 -17.21
N SER A 38 5.84 3.96 -17.11
CA SER A 38 6.31 3.00 -18.11
C SER A 38 5.25 2.70 -19.17
N ALA A 39 5.56 3.01 -20.43
CA ALA A 39 4.70 2.65 -21.56
C ALA A 39 4.54 1.12 -21.71
N GLU A 40 5.56 0.34 -21.32
CA GLU A 40 5.52 -1.12 -21.33
C GLU A 40 4.48 -1.66 -20.31
N ILE A 41 4.48 -1.11 -19.10
CA ILE A 41 3.49 -1.46 -18.06
C ILE A 41 2.09 -1.07 -18.54
N ALA A 42 1.93 0.14 -19.08
CA ALA A 42 0.64 0.60 -19.59
C ALA A 42 0.10 -0.31 -20.71
N ALA A 43 0.96 -0.70 -21.66
CA ALA A 43 0.58 -1.62 -22.73
C ALA A 43 0.18 -3.01 -22.18
N ALA A 44 0.93 -3.55 -21.23
CA ALA A 44 0.62 -4.84 -20.63
C ALA A 44 -0.70 -4.82 -19.82
N VAL A 45 -0.97 -3.74 -19.08
CA VAL A 45 -2.25 -3.52 -18.38
C VAL A 45 -3.41 -3.48 -19.38
N THR A 46 -3.27 -2.69 -20.44
CA THR A 46 -4.31 -2.54 -21.48
C THR A 46 -4.56 -3.86 -22.20
N ALA A 47 -3.52 -4.63 -22.52
CA ALA A 47 -3.64 -5.95 -23.15
C ALA A 47 -4.43 -6.95 -22.28
N GLN A 48 -4.51 -6.73 -20.97
CA GLN A 48 -5.30 -7.53 -20.02
C GLN A 48 -6.69 -6.91 -19.72
N GLY A 49 -7.12 -5.90 -20.49
CA GLY A 49 -8.40 -5.23 -20.31
C GLY A 49 -8.44 -4.30 -19.08
N GLY A 50 -7.27 -3.96 -18.52
CA GLY A 50 -7.16 -3.00 -17.44
C GLY A 50 -7.06 -1.56 -17.94
N GLU A 51 -7.28 -0.61 -17.04
CA GLU A 51 -7.08 0.80 -17.28
C GLU A 51 -5.69 1.23 -16.82
N ALA A 52 -4.93 1.92 -17.68
CA ALA A 52 -3.63 2.48 -17.36
C ALA A 52 -3.65 4.00 -17.49
N VAL A 53 -3.03 4.68 -16.53
CA VAL A 53 -2.88 6.14 -16.54
C VAL A 53 -1.40 6.48 -16.54
N MET A 54 -0.95 7.07 -17.64
CA MET A 54 0.42 7.56 -17.72
C MET A 54 0.61 8.78 -16.82
N THR A 55 1.63 8.71 -15.98
CA THR A 55 2.03 9.77 -15.03
C THR A 55 3.47 10.18 -15.29
N ARG A 56 3.89 11.30 -14.72
CA ARG A 56 5.28 11.75 -14.82
C ARG A 56 6.22 10.75 -14.14
N SER A 57 7.46 10.69 -14.61
CA SER A 57 8.53 9.82 -14.06
C SER A 57 9.22 10.40 -12.82
N ASP A 58 9.07 11.72 -12.57
CA ASP A 58 9.79 12.46 -11.55
C ASP A 58 9.03 12.58 -10.21
N HIS A 59 7.99 11.78 -10.00
CA HIS A 59 7.28 11.75 -8.73
C HIS A 59 8.18 11.26 -7.59
N PRO A 60 8.23 11.98 -6.45
CA PRO A 60 9.06 11.58 -5.31
C PRO A 60 8.51 10.34 -4.60
N SER A 61 7.19 10.07 -4.74
CA SER A 61 6.53 8.94 -4.07
C SER A 61 5.37 8.35 -4.85
N GLY A 62 4.91 7.17 -4.38
CA GLY A 62 3.68 6.55 -4.91
C GLY A 62 2.43 7.38 -4.63
N SER A 63 2.38 8.11 -3.52
CA SER A 63 1.24 8.97 -3.17
C SER A 63 1.11 10.16 -4.12
N ASP A 64 2.23 10.78 -4.52
CA ASP A 64 2.23 11.83 -5.55
C ASP A 64 1.77 11.30 -6.90
N ARG A 65 2.20 10.09 -7.28
CA ARG A 65 1.82 9.44 -8.53
C ARG A 65 0.31 9.16 -8.60
N ILE A 66 -0.27 8.59 -7.53
CA ILE A 66 -1.71 8.32 -7.51
C ILE A 66 -2.54 9.61 -7.47
N PHE A 67 -2.01 10.68 -6.88
CA PHE A 67 -2.68 11.97 -6.87
C PHE A 67 -2.76 12.56 -8.30
N GLU A 68 -1.67 12.52 -9.09
CA GLU A 68 -1.72 12.91 -10.50
C GLU A 68 -2.70 12.04 -11.30
N ALA A 69 -2.68 10.72 -11.07
CA ALA A 69 -3.60 9.81 -11.74
C ALA A 69 -5.06 10.13 -11.40
N LEU A 70 -5.35 10.43 -10.14
CA LEU A 70 -6.68 10.82 -9.68
C LEU A 70 -7.18 12.09 -10.38
N ASP A 71 -6.33 13.12 -10.50
CA ASP A 71 -6.70 14.36 -11.17
C ASP A 71 -6.99 14.13 -12.68
N LYS A 72 -6.26 13.22 -13.33
CA LYS A 72 -6.52 12.84 -14.72
C LYS A 72 -7.82 12.04 -14.90
N LEU A 73 -8.15 11.20 -13.93
CA LEU A 73 -9.30 10.28 -14.00
C LEU A 73 -10.62 10.91 -13.55
N ASP A 74 -10.58 11.92 -12.70
CA ASP A 74 -11.74 12.48 -11.99
C ASP A 74 -11.76 14.00 -12.00
N GLY A 75 -11.84 14.58 -13.22
CA GLY A 75 -11.94 16.02 -13.42
C GLY A 75 -13.17 16.67 -12.72
N ASN A 76 -14.23 15.89 -12.48
CA ASN A 76 -15.43 16.35 -11.80
C ASN A 76 -15.36 16.23 -10.28
N ARG A 77 -14.28 15.72 -9.72
CA ARG A 77 -14.05 15.52 -8.28
C ARG A 77 -15.13 14.70 -7.57
N GLY A 78 -15.69 13.71 -8.27
CA GLY A 78 -16.72 12.81 -7.72
C GLY A 78 -16.17 11.71 -6.82
N ILE A 79 -14.87 11.33 -6.97
CA ILE A 79 -14.23 10.29 -6.17
C ILE A 79 -13.80 10.87 -4.84
N ASN A 80 -14.34 10.36 -3.74
CA ASN A 80 -14.08 10.84 -2.38
C ASN A 80 -13.11 9.96 -1.59
N THR A 81 -12.91 8.71 -2.03
CA THR A 81 -12.02 7.74 -1.36
C THR A 81 -11.09 7.11 -2.39
N ILE A 82 -9.80 7.07 -2.09
CA ILE A 82 -8.76 6.51 -2.93
C ILE A 82 -8.05 5.39 -2.19
N ILE A 83 -7.91 4.22 -2.82
CA ILE A 83 -7.13 3.11 -2.29
C ILE A 83 -5.86 3.00 -3.11
N ASN A 84 -4.71 3.14 -2.46
CA ASN A 84 -3.40 2.93 -3.04
C ASN A 84 -2.94 1.49 -2.76
N VAL A 85 -3.08 0.63 -3.77
CA VAL A 85 -2.55 -0.74 -3.73
C VAL A 85 -1.18 -0.72 -4.40
N GLN A 86 -0.14 -1.02 -3.64
CA GLN A 86 1.24 -1.02 -4.15
C GLN A 86 1.43 -2.13 -5.18
N GLY A 87 2.19 -1.83 -6.26
CA GLY A 87 2.39 -2.76 -7.37
C GLY A 87 3.24 -3.99 -7.04
N ASP A 88 3.90 -4.00 -5.89
CA ASP A 88 4.74 -5.06 -5.35
C ASP A 88 3.99 -6.08 -4.47
N LEU A 89 2.65 -5.96 -4.32
CA LEU A 89 1.82 -6.84 -3.51
C LEU A 89 0.95 -7.81 -4.33
N PRO A 90 1.51 -8.70 -5.18
CA PRO A 90 0.73 -9.53 -6.11
C PRO A 90 -0.15 -10.58 -5.41
N THR A 91 0.14 -10.89 -4.15
CA THR A 91 -0.58 -11.90 -3.37
C THR A 91 -1.62 -11.33 -2.43
N ILE A 92 -1.82 -9.99 -2.44
CA ILE A 92 -2.80 -9.35 -1.55
C ILE A 92 -4.19 -9.93 -1.74
N ALA A 93 -4.86 -10.23 -0.63
CA ALA A 93 -6.22 -10.74 -0.69
C ALA A 93 -7.22 -9.61 -1.03
N PRO A 94 -8.22 -9.85 -1.90
CA PRO A 94 -9.29 -8.88 -2.15
C PRO A 94 -10.03 -8.46 -0.87
N ASP A 95 -10.12 -9.36 0.12
CA ASP A 95 -10.71 -9.06 1.43
C ASP A 95 -9.88 -8.06 2.23
N ASP A 96 -8.56 -8.12 2.16
CA ASP A 96 -7.68 -7.14 2.80
C ASP A 96 -7.83 -5.76 2.15
N ILE A 97 -7.97 -5.71 0.80
CA ILE A 97 -8.26 -4.46 0.09
C ILE A 97 -9.60 -3.88 0.55
N ARG A 98 -10.61 -4.72 0.81
CA ARG A 98 -11.88 -4.27 1.38
C ARG A 98 -11.73 -3.80 2.83
N ALA A 99 -10.94 -4.52 3.61
CA ALA A 99 -10.76 -4.27 5.05
C ALA A 99 -10.13 -2.90 5.34
N VAL A 100 -9.28 -2.36 4.44
CA VAL A 100 -8.66 -1.05 4.63
C VAL A 100 -9.67 0.10 4.75
N LEU A 101 -10.89 -0.08 4.24
CA LEU A 101 -11.94 0.94 4.33
C LEU A 101 -12.69 0.93 5.66
N GLN A 102 -12.58 -0.12 6.47
CA GLN A 102 -13.36 -0.25 7.71
C GLN A 102 -13.10 0.90 8.71
N PRO A 103 -11.86 1.41 8.89
CA PRO A 103 -11.64 2.55 9.77
C PRO A 103 -12.39 3.82 9.36
N PHE A 104 -12.81 3.96 8.09
CA PHE A 104 -13.55 5.13 7.61
C PHE A 104 -15.01 5.19 8.07
N SER A 105 -15.50 4.19 8.82
CA SER A 105 -16.72 4.30 9.60
C SER A 105 -16.64 5.42 10.65
N GLU A 106 -15.42 5.77 11.10
CA GLU A 106 -15.14 6.93 11.95
C GLU A 106 -14.82 8.15 11.05
N PRO A 107 -15.67 9.20 11.05
CA PRO A 107 -15.46 10.37 10.17
C PRO A 107 -14.15 11.12 10.36
N ALA A 108 -13.56 11.07 11.57
CA ALA A 108 -12.31 11.75 11.89
C ALA A 108 -11.06 11.06 11.30
N VAL A 109 -11.21 9.83 10.77
CA VAL A 109 -10.09 9.11 10.14
C VAL A 109 -9.83 9.70 8.75
N GLU A 110 -8.63 10.19 8.54
CA GLU A 110 -8.19 10.82 7.29
C GLU A 110 -7.51 9.81 6.36
N ILE A 111 -6.72 8.90 6.94
CA ILE A 111 -5.95 7.85 6.26
C ILE A 111 -6.20 6.54 6.98
N ALA A 112 -6.36 5.46 6.24
CA ALA A 112 -6.42 4.11 6.78
C ALA A 112 -5.33 3.24 6.15
N THR A 113 -4.82 2.28 6.92
CA THR A 113 -3.84 1.30 6.45
C THR A 113 -4.07 -0.05 7.13
N LEU A 114 -3.25 -1.05 6.81
CA LEU A 114 -3.36 -2.40 7.34
C LEU A 114 -2.14 -2.76 8.18
N ALA A 115 -2.32 -3.72 9.07
CA ALA A 115 -1.24 -4.41 9.75
C ALA A 115 -1.65 -5.86 10.08
N ALA A 116 -0.65 -6.72 10.30
CA ALA A 116 -0.87 -8.05 10.83
C ALA A 116 0.03 -8.28 12.05
N GLU A 117 -0.42 -9.13 12.97
CA GLU A 117 0.39 -9.49 14.13
C GLU A 117 1.64 -10.25 13.70
N ILE A 118 2.80 -9.84 14.21
CA ILE A 118 4.08 -10.51 13.97
C ILE A 118 4.11 -11.79 14.80
N ARG A 119 4.09 -12.93 14.13
CA ARG A 119 4.12 -14.27 14.77
C ARG A 119 5.48 -14.95 14.66
N ILE A 120 6.36 -14.45 13.82
CA ILE A 120 7.70 -14.98 13.60
C ILE A 120 8.68 -14.18 14.46
N PRO A 121 9.35 -14.80 15.46
CA PRO A 121 10.21 -14.07 16.41
C PRO A 121 11.31 -13.24 15.73
N GLU A 122 11.89 -13.73 14.67
CA GLU A 122 12.97 -13.09 13.90
C GLU A 122 12.53 -11.78 13.24
N GLU A 123 11.24 -11.65 12.94
CA GLU A 123 10.68 -10.44 12.32
C GLU A 123 10.60 -9.26 13.27
N HIS A 124 10.57 -9.50 14.59
CA HIS A 124 10.54 -8.40 15.57
C HIS A 124 11.75 -7.47 15.45
N GLY A 125 12.93 -8.03 15.20
CA GLY A 125 14.18 -7.28 15.06
C GLY A 125 14.52 -6.89 13.62
N ASN A 126 13.80 -7.38 12.63
CA ASN A 126 14.08 -7.13 11.22
C ASN A 126 13.68 -5.70 10.80
N PRO A 127 14.61 -4.84 10.35
CA PRO A 127 14.28 -3.47 9.94
C PRO A 127 13.47 -3.39 8.64
N ASN A 128 13.40 -4.45 7.85
CA ASN A 128 12.55 -4.52 6.65
C ASN A 128 11.09 -4.81 7.00
N VAL A 129 10.84 -5.40 8.16
CA VAL A 129 9.50 -5.54 8.73
C VAL A 129 9.17 -4.26 9.51
N VAL A 130 8.47 -3.35 8.88
CA VAL A 130 8.07 -2.08 9.51
C VAL A 130 7.04 -2.37 10.59
N LYS A 131 7.29 -1.87 11.81
CA LYS A 131 6.34 -1.98 12.94
C LYS A 131 5.44 -0.76 12.98
N VAL A 132 4.15 -0.98 13.23
CA VAL A 132 3.23 0.09 13.62
C VAL A 132 2.95 0.01 15.13
N VAL A 133 3.17 1.13 15.80
CA VAL A 133 2.81 1.32 17.21
C VAL A 133 1.49 2.07 17.24
N GLY A 134 0.49 1.51 17.92
CA GLY A 134 -0.83 2.11 17.96
C GLY A 134 -1.58 1.82 19.26
N SER A 135 -2.56 2.67 19.57
CA SER A 135 -3.51 2.45 20.65
C SER A 135 -4.71 1.66 20.15
N PRO A 136 -5.12 0.58 20.83
CA PRO A 136 -6.31 -0.17 20.47
C PRO A 136 -7.57 0.71 20.53
N LEU A 137 -8.36 0.71 19.46
CA LEU A 137 -9.70 1.31 19.40
C LEU A 137 -10.77 0.22 19.50
N SER A 138 -10.46 -0.95 18.95
CA SER A 138 -11.28 -2.16 19.05
C SER A 138 -10.38 -3.40 18.99
N LYS A 139 -10.97 -4.59 18.96
CA LYS A 139 -10.22 -5.85 18.81
C LYS A 139 -9.32 -5.84 17.56
N ASP A 140 -9.79 -5.25 16.46
CA ASP A 140 -9.15 -5.35 15.14
C ASP A 140 -8.77 -3.99 14.55
N THR A 141 -8.74 -2.91 15.36
CA THR A 141 -8.43 -1.57 14.88
C THR A 141 -7.56 -0.83 15.89
N LEU A 142 -6.48 -0.23 15.39
CA LEU A 142 -5.58 0.63 16.17
C LEU A 142 -5.65 2.05 15.62
N ARG A 143 -5.49 3.04 16.50
CA ARG A 143 -5.05 4.38 16.11
C ARG A 143 -3.52 4.38 16.03
N ALA A 144 -2.95 4.64 14.87
CA ALA A 144 -1.51 4.72 14.71
C ALA A 144 -0.94 5.91 15.50
N LEU A 145 0.14 5.65 16.23
CA LEU A 145 0.91 6.65 16.96
C LEU A 145 2.30 6.82 16.36
N TYR A 146 2.88 5.76 15.80
CA TYR A 146 4.18 5.78 15.16
C TYR A 146 4.38 4.57 14.23
N PHE A 147 5.27 4.74 13.26
CA PHE A 147 5.78 3.66 12.41
C PHE A 147 7.30 3.66 12.50
N THR A 148 7.91 2.46 12.62
CA THR A 148 9.35 2.35 12.80
C THR A 148 9.93 1.07 12.25
N ARG A 149 11.20 1.14 11.86
CA ARG A 149 12.02 -0.04 11.51
C ARG A 149 12.64 -0.70 12.73
N SER A 150 12.70 -0.01 13.86
CA SER A 150 13.17 -0.55 15.13
C SER A 150 12.16 -1.50 15.77
N THR A 151 12.61 -2.33 16.71
CA THR A 151 11.71 -3.12 17.56
C THR A 151 10.90 -2.20 18.47
N ALA A 152 9.60 -2.16 18.31
CA ALA A 152 8.67 -1.37 19.12
C ALA A 152 7.28 -2.02 19.13
N PRO A 153 6.50 -1.81 20.23
CA PRO A 153 6.87 -1.16 21.49
C PRO A 153 7.81 -2.02 22.35
N TYR A 154 8.40 -1.40 23.39
CA TYR A 154 9.16 -2.14 24.40
C TYR A 154 8.22 -2.94 25.31
N GLY A 155 8.71 -4.08 25.79
CA GLY A 155 7.95 -4.96 26.70
C GLY A 155 7.18 -6.07 25.98
N GLU A 156 6.36 -6.76 26.77
CA GLU A 156 5.53 -7.87 26.30
C GLU A 156 4.26 -7.39 25.59
N GLY A 157 3.72 -8.24 24.74
CA GLY A 157 2.49 -7.98 24.00
C GLY A 157 2.66 -8.06 22.48
N PRO A 158 1.57 -7.93 21.75
CA PRO A 158 1.59 -8.05 20.29
C PRO A 158 2.36 -6.90 19.62
N ARG A 159 3.12 -7.24 18.60
CA ARG A 159 3.72 -6.28 17.66
C ARG A 159 3.10 -6.49 16.29
N TYR A 160 2.96 -5.41 15.54
CA TYR A 160 2.22 -5.44 14.28
C TYR A 160 3.11 -5.04 13.12
N HIS A 161 3.19 -5.91 12.11
CA HIS A 161 3.81 -5.64 10.82
C HIS A 161 2.88 -4.75 9.99
N HIS A 162 3.32 -3.57 9.65
CA HIS A 162 2.60 -2.65 8.78
C HIS A 162 2.58 -3.17 7.33
N ILE A 163 1.40 -3.17 6.72
CA ILE A 163 1.21 -3.53 5.31
C ILE A 163 1.02 -2.25 4.51
N GLY A 164 1.85 -2.04 3.47
CA GLY A 164 1.92 -0.82 2.66
C GLY A 164 0.71 -0.58 1.74
N LEU A 165 -0.49 -0.90 2.18
CA LEU A 165 -1.73 -0.58 1.50
C LEU A 165 -2.44 0.54 2.25
N TYR A 166 -2.87 1.59 1.53
CA TYR A 166 -3.49 2.75 2.14
C TYR A 166 -4.82 3.10 1.49
N ALA A 167 -5.73 3.58 2.31
CA ALA A 167 -6.91 4.31 1.84
C ALA A 167 -6.83 5.76 2.33
N TYR A 168 -7.23 6.68 1.48
CA TYR A 168 -7.24 8.11 1.76
C TYR A 168 -8.63 8.68 1.52
N ARG A 169 -9.10 9.60 2.38
CA ARG A 169 -10.10 10.55 1.94
C ARG A 169 -9.46 11.50 0.92
N ARG A 170 -10.17 11.92 -0.12
CA ARG A 170 -9.61 12.83 -1.14
C ARG A 170 -8.95 14.06 -0.52
N ALA A 171 -9.64 14.72 0.43
CA ALA A 171 -9.08 15.90 1.10
C ALA A 171 -7.78 15.59 1.85
N ALA A 172 -7.70 14.40 2.47
CA ALA A 172 -6.49 13.94 3.15
C ALA A 172 -5.34 13.68 2.17
N LEU A 173 -5.59 13.02 1.03
CA LEU A 173 -4.57 12.83 -0.01
C LEU A 173 -4.07 14.16 -0.55
N THR A 174 -4.97 15.08 -0.88
CA THR A 174 -4.61 16.43 -1.34
C THR A 174 -3.73 17.17 -0.33
N ARG A 175 -4.09 17.10 0.96
CA ARG A 175 -3.31 17.69 2.05
C ARG A 175 -1.94 17.01 2.16
N PHE A 176 -1.91 15.69 2.13
CA PHE A 176 -0.70 14.89 2.33
C PHE A 176 0.38 15.16 1.27
N VAL A 177 0.01 15.15 -0.01
CA VAL A 177 0.98 15.41 -1.10
C VAL A 177 1.47 16.86 -1.14
N ALA A 178 0.75 17.79 -0.54
CA ALA A 178 1.17 19.18 -0.40
C ALA A 178 2.15 19.42 0.76
N LEU A 179 2.32 18.45 1.68
CA LEU A 179 3.25 18.57 2.80
C LEU A 179 4.70 18.38 2.34
N PRO A 180 5.64 19.18 2.87
CA PRO A 180 7.06 18.92 2.65
C PRO A 180 7.50 17.65 3.38
N PRO A 181 8.56 16.97 2.92
CA PRO A 181 9.14 15.84 3.64
C PRO A 181 9.48 16.19 5.08
N SER A 182 9.07 15.34 6.02
CA SER A 182 9.20 15.58 7.45
C SER A 182 10.45 14.93 8.06
N PRO A 183 10.95 15.39 9.22
CA PRO A 183 12.16 14.85 9.83
C PRO A 183 12.11 13.36 10.15
N LEU A 184 11.01 12.86 10.71
CA LEU A 184 10.87 11.44 11.03
C LEU A 184 10.70 10.57 9.79
N GLU A 185 9.95 11.04 8.80
CA GLU A 185 9.86 10.41 7.49
C GLU A 185 11.25 10.19 6.86
N GLN A 186 12.07 11.23 6.85
CA GLN A 186 13.42 11.17 6.28
C GLN A 186 14.35 10.23 7.07
N ARG A 187 14.19 10.19 8.39
CA ARG A 187 15.00 9.36 9.28
C ARG A 187 14.65 7.88 9.16
N GLU A 188 13.38 7.53 9.27
CA GLU A 188 12.88 6.16 9.20
C GLU A 188 12.75 5.65 7.76
N LYS A 189 12.74 6.55 6.75
CA LYS A 189 12.40 6.25 5.35
C LYS A 189 10.99 5.67 5.22
N LEU A 190 10.04 6.28 5.92
CA LEU A 190 8.64 5.89 6.00
C LEU A 190 7.74 7.10 5.74
N GLU A 191 7.16 7.16 4.54
CA GLU A 191 6.40 8.32 4.03
C GLU A 191 5.21 8.69 4.93
N GLN A 192 4.52 7.70 5.49
CA GLN A 192 3.34 7.93 6.34
C GLN A 192 3.62 8.69 7.63
N LEU A 193 4.88 8.79 8.06
CA LEU A 193 5.26 9.60 9.22
C LEU A 193 5.03 11.09 8.97
N ARG A 194 5.15 11.58 7.72
CA ARG A 194 4.79 12.94 7.32
C ARG A 194 3.36 13.29 7.72
N ALA A 195 2.43 12.36 7.50
CA ALA A 195 1.04 12.56 7.89
C ALA A 195 0.89 12.67 9.41
N LEU A 196 1.52 11.78 10.19
CA LEU A 196 1.48 11.83 11.66
C LEU A 196 2.10 13.11 12.21
N GLU A 197 3.27 13.54 11.69
CA GLU A 197 3.94 14.77 12.09
C GLU A 197 3.08 16.02 11.78
N ALA A 198 2.26 15.95 10.72
CA ALA A 198 1.28 17.00 10.38
C ALA A 198 -0.04 16.91 11.18
N GLY A 199 -0.14 16.00 12.15
CA GLY A 199 -1.33 15.81 12.98
C GLY A 199 -2.50 15.13 12.27
N MET A 200 -2.25 14.46 11.12
CA MET A 200 -3.28 13.71 10.44
C MET A 200 -3.57 12.38 11.17
N ARG A 201 -4.84 12.01 11.23
CA ARG A 201 -5.22 10.76 11.86
C ARG A 201 -5.11 9.59 10.90
N ILE A 202 -4.30 8.60 11.31
CA ILE A 202 -4.16 7.31 10.63
C ILE A 202 -4.72 6.23 11.55
N ASP A 203 -5.71 5.47 11.08
CA ASP A 203 -6.19 4.28 11.77
C ASP A 203 -5.76 3.03 10.98
N VAL A 204 -5.50 1.95 11.70
CA VAL A 204 -4.93 0.71 11.16
C VAL A 204 -5.90 -0.43 11.39
N ARG A 205 -6.33 -1.09 10.32
CA ARG A 205 -7.09 -2.33 10.43
C ARG A 205 -6.13 -3.52 10.57
N ILE A 206 -6.33 -4.36 11.58
CA ILE A 206 -5.58 -5.61 11.76
C ILE A 206 -6.21 -6.68 10.87
N VAL A 207 -5.37 -7.39 10.11
CA VAL A 207 -5.72 -8.52 9.24
C VAL A 207 -4.92 -9.76 9.65
N ASP A 208 -5.30 -10.94 9.15
CA ASP A 208 -4.75 -12.21 9.62
C ASP A 208 -3.39 -12.56 9.05
N SER A 209 -3.01 -11.99 7.91
CA SER A 209 -1.77 -12.33 7.20
C SER A 209 -1.16 -11.14 6.49
N VAL A 210 0.17 -11.20 6.29
CA VAL A 210 0.92 -10.24 5.47
C VAL A 210 1.00 -10.77 4.05
N PRO A 211 0.60 -9.99 3.02
CA PRO A 211 0.84 -10.37 1.63
C PRO A 211 2.34 -10.44 1.36
N LEU A 212 2.76 -11.33 0.45
CA LEU A 212 4.15 -11.35 0.00
C LEU A 212 4.43 -10.09 -0.83
N GLY A 213 5.32 -9.25 -0.33
CA GLY A 213 5.96 -8.17 -1.10
C GLY A 213 7.03 -8.74 -2.03
N VAL A 214 7.25 -8.09 -3.17
CA VAL A 214 8.24 -8.49 -4.16
C VAL A 214 9.26 -7.39 -4.35
N ASP A 215 10.32 -7.44 -3.55
CA ASP A 215 11.46 -6.51 -3.60
C ASP A 215 12.70 -7.13 -4.24
N THR A 216 12.80 -8.48 -4.23
CA THR A 216 13.96 -9.22 -4.74
C THR A 216 13.53 -10.31 -5.74
N PRO A 217 14.47 -10.83 -6.57
CA PRO A 217 14.20 -11.99 -7.42
C PRO A 217 13.72 -13.23 -6.64
N HIS A 218 14.20 -13.42 -5.42
CA HIS A 218 13.75 -14.51 -4.56
C HIS A 218 12.26 -14.36 -4.17
N ASP A 219 11.83 -13.13 -3.83
CA ASP A 219 10.44 -12.85 -3.49
C ASP A 219 9.53 -13.06 -4.70
N LEU A 220 10.02 -12.68 -5.90
CA LEU A 220 9.31 -12.93 -7.16
C LEU A 220 9.03 -14.42 -7.36
N ASP A 221 10.00 -15.29 -7.12
CA ASP A 221 9.82 -16.72 -7.25
C ASP A 221 8.89 -17.28 -6.15
N ALA A 222 8.94 -16.74 -4.95
CA ALA A 222 7.99 -17.10 -3.88
C ALA A 222 6.56 -16.69 -4.25
N ALA A 223 6.37 -15.47 -4.76
CA ALA A 223 5.08 -14.98 -5.22
C ALA A 223 4.51 -15.83 -6.37
N ARG A 224 5.34 -16.20 -7.36
CA ARG A 224 4.94 -17.09 -8.47
C ARG A 224 4.45 -18.44 -7.96
N ARG A 225 5.17 -19.06 -7.01
CA ARG A 225 4.74 -20.34 -6.41
C ARG A 225 3.40 -20.23 -5.67
N THR A 226 3.18 -19.10 -4.97
CA THR A 226 1.93 -18.85 -4.25
C THR A 226 0.76 -18.63 -5.21
N LEU A 227 0.97 -17.81 -6.24
CA LEU A 227 -0.06 -17.52 -7.25
C LEU A 227 -0.45 -18.76 -8.07
N ALA A 228 0.50 -19.65 -8.39
CA ALA A 228 0.23 -20.91 -9.11
C ALA A 228 -0.66 -21.87 -8.30
N LYS A 229 -0.68 -21.79 -6.96
CA LYS A 229 -1.56 -22.61 -6.10
C LYS A 229 -2.98 -22.05 -5.98
N GLN A 230 -3.18 -20.79 -6.40
CA GLN A 230 -4.46 -20.06 -6.29
C GLN A 230 -5.20 -19.94 -7.64
N ALA A 231 -4.57 -20.39 -8.73
CA ALA A 231 -5.13 -20.43 -10.08
C ALA A 231 -5.87 -21.75 -10.32
#